data_2b8928a530593599188b4ea1a18e9dd3
#
_entry.id   2b8928a530593599188b4ea1a18e9dd3
#
_cell.length_a   1.000
_cell.length_b   1.000
_cell.length_c   1.000
_cell.angle_alpha   90.00
_cell.angle_beta   90.00
_cell.angle_gamma   90.00
#
_symmetry.space_group_name_H-M   'P 1'
#
loop_
_entity.id
_entity.type
_entity.pdbx_description
1 polymer ?
#
loop_
_entity_poly.entity_id
_entity_poly.type
_entity_poly.pdbx_seq_one_letter_code
_entity_poly.pdbx_strand_id
1 'polypeptide(L)'
;MIPLVYDQINQWGKHDEFFLQLLKKVQPKKVADVGCGTGRFTIHLAKAGHDVTAIDPNAEAIALAKEKEHAAEISWMIGDSATLPSKMFDAVIMTANVAQVFLTDKSWQQTLADVYRSLKPGGYFLFDTRNPSAKAWEVWEQDQTPDRAVDEATGDQLEIWTAYDGFVDGVYTFYETVKHVKTDEILVHEKMQLIFRTEEEITHSLEQAGFAQVQVYGDFDWKAAGVETKAFVFHSIK
;
A
#
# COMPACT_ATOMS: atom_id res chain seq x y z
N MET A 1 -2.93 -5.65 -7.99
CA MET A 1 -2.46 -6.68 -7.01
C MET A 1 -3.28 -7.94 -7.18
N ILE A 2 -2.62 -9.09 -7.35
CA ILE A 2 -3.26 -10.41 -7.51
C ILE A 2 -3.26 -11.11 -6.14
N PRO A 3 -4.42 -11.20 -5.45
CA PRO A 3 -4.49 -11.70 -4.09
C PRO A 3 -3.95 -13.12 -3.90
N LEU A 4 -4.19 -13.99 -4.89
CA LEU A 4 -3.79 -15.41 -4.89
C LEU A 4 -2.30 -15.64 -4.55
N VAL A 5 -1.42 -14.75 -5.00
CA VAL A 5 0.05 -14.93 -4.89
C VAL A 5 0.73 -13.82 -4.10
N TYR A 6 -0.01 -12.77 -3.72
CA TYR A 6 0.55 -11.52 -3.20
C TYR A 6 1.47 -11.71 -1.99
N ASP A 7 1.03 -12.47 -0.99
CA ASP A 7 1.79 -12.64 0.26
C ASP A 7 3.07 -13.45 0.06
N GLN A 8 3.11 -14.33 -0.94
CA GLN A 8 4.28 -15.15 -1.23
C GLN A 8 5.38 -14.37 -1.94
N ILE A 9 4.99 -13.42 -2.83
CA ILE A 9 5.95 -12.58 -3.58
C ILE A 9 6.29 -11.27 -2.86
N ASN A 10 5.47 -10.85 -1.90
CA ASN A 10 5.69 -9.64 -1.08
C ASN A 10 5.95 -10.01 0.38
N GLN A 11 7.12 -10.59 0.64
CA GLN A 11 7.48 -11.04 1.98
C GLN A 11 7.76 -9.85 2.92
N TRP A 12 7.74 -10.14 4.23
CA TRP A 12 8.06 -9.19 5.28
C TRP A 12 9.44 -8.57 5.09
N GLY A 13 9.55 -7.25 5.21
CA GLY A 13 10.78 -6.53 4.92
C GLY A 13 10.99 -5.28 5.77
N LYS A 14 12.02 -4.53 5.42
CA LYS A 14 12.44 -3.29 6.10
C LYS A 14 11.31 -2.26 6.18
N HIS A 15 10.48 -2.16 5.15
CA HIS A 15 9.34 -1.23 5.11
C HIS A 15 8.31 -1.57 6.19
N ASP A 16 7.98 -2.84 6.38
CA ASP A 16 7.04 -3.28 7.39
C ASP A 16 7.55 -2.99 8.82
N GLU A 17 8.82 -3.33 9.07
CA GLU A 17 9.48 -3.04 10.35
C GLU A 17 9.48 -1.54 10.66
N PHE A 18 9.76 -0.70 9.67
CA PHE A 18 9.77 0.74 9.84
C PHE A 18 8.39 1.28 10.23
N PHE A 19 7.32 0.85 9.55
CA PHE A 19 5.95 1.27 9.88
C PHE A 19 5.53 0.81 11.28
N LEU A 20 5.86 -0.42 11.69
CA LEU A 20 5.58 -0.86 13.07
C LEU A 20 6.34 -0.03 14.10
N GLN A 21 7.61 0.30 13.84
CA GLN A 21 8.38 1.15 14.74
C GLN A 21 7.83 2.58 14.77
N LEU A 22 7.37 3.13 13.64
CA LEU A 22 6.76 4.45 13.56
C LEU A 22 5.45 4.48 14.36
N LEU A 23 4.59 3.48 14.20
CA LEU A 23 3.37 3.34 14.99
C LEU A 23 3.66 3.17 16.48
N LYS A 24 4.69 2.43 16.84
CA LYS A 24 5.13 2.30 18.24
C LYS A 24 5.57 3.64 18.84
N LYS A 25 6.13 4.56 18.04
CA LYS A 25 6.49 5.92 18.50
C LYS A 25 5.27 6.80 18.71
N VAL A 26 4.29 6.77 17.80
CA VAL A 26 3.10 7.62 17.88
C VAL A 26 1.98 7.02 18.74
N GLN A 27 2.05 5.72 19.06
CA GLN A 27 1.18 4.99 19.97
C GLN A 27 -0.32 5.18 19.70
N PRO A 28 -0.81 5.05 18.46
CA PRO A 28 -2.22 5.17 18.16
C PRO A 28 -2.99 4.00 18.76
N LYS A 29 -4.20 4.28 19.30
CA LYS A 29 -5.08 3.21 19.77
C LYS A 29 -5.93 2.67 18.61
N LYS A 30 -6.56 3.57 17.84
CA LYS A 30 -7.40 3.23 16.69
C LYS A 30 -6.68 3.55 15.40
N VAL A 31 -6.48 2.53 14.56
CA VAL A 31 -5.76 2.63 13.29
C VAL A 31 -6.70 2.23 12.14
N ALA A 32 -6.73 3.04 11.08
CA ALA A 32 -7.29 2.61 9.82
C ALA A 32 -6.17 2.23 8.85
N ASP A 33 -6.29 1.08 8.19
CA ASP A 33 -5.40 0.60 7.13
C ASP A 33 -6.14 0.70 5.80
N VAL A 34 -5.78 1.68 4.96
CA VAL A 34 -6.43 1.98 3.68
C VAL A 34 -5.64 1.37 2.54
N GLY A 35 -6.30 0.52 1.74
CA GLY A 35 -5.64 -0.31 0.74
C GLY A 35 -4.94 -1.51 1.38
N CYS A 36 -5.59 -2.12 2.37
CA CYS A 36 -5.02 -3.19 3.19
C CYS A 36 -4.75 -4.50 2.41
N GLY A 37 -5.35 -4.65 1.22
CA GLY A 37 -5.20 -5.83 0.38
C GLY A 37 -5.56 -7.12 1.12
N THR A 38 -4.67 -8.10 1.03
CA THR A 38 -4.79 -9.40 1.72
C THR A 38 -4.55 -9.32 3.24
N GLY A 39 -4.39 -8.11 3.79
CA GLY A 39 -4.17 -7.91 5.22
C GLY A 39 -2.78 -8.34 5.72
N ARG A 40 -1.80 -8.50 4.83
CA ARG A 40 -0.45 -8.94 5.18
C ARG A 40 0.18 -8.08 6.30
N PHE A 41 0.09 -6.77 6.19
CA PHE A 41 0.55 -5.85 7.24
C PHE A 41 -0.49 -5.66 8.35
N THR A 42 -1.77 -5.61 8.00
CA THR A 42 -2.89 -5.36 8.93
C THR A 42 -2.93 -6.31 10.12
N ILE A 43 -2.66 -7.60 9.89
CA ILE A 43 -2.62 -8.63 10.95
C ILE A 43 -1.58 -8.26 12.03
N HIS A 44 -0.45 -7.69 11.63
CA HIS A 44 0.59 -7.28 12.59
C HIS A 44 0.20 -6.06 13.42
N LEU A 45 -0.69 -5.21 12.92
CA LEU A 45 -1.26 -4.11 13.71
C LEU A 45 -2.14 -4.64 14.84
N ALA A 46 -3.01 -5.62 14.56
CA ALA A 46 -3.83 -6.27 15.58
C ALA A 46 -2.95 -6.99 16.62
N LYS A 47 -1.94 -7.76 16.17
CA LYS A 47 -0.95 -8.39 17.06
C LYS A 47 -0.19 -7.38 17.94
N ALA A 48 0.01 -6.16 17.47
CA ALA A 48 0.62 -5.07 18.24
C ALA A 48 -0.36 -4.40 19.24
N GLY A 49 -1.63 -4.81 19.26
CA GLY A 49 -2.65 -4.35 20.21
C GLY A 49 -3.43 -3.11 19.76
N HIS A 50 -3.37 -2.76 18.47
CA HIS A 50 -4.19 -1.68 17.92
C HIS A 50 -5.63 -2.14 17.65
N ASP A 51 -6.61 -1.26 17.84
CA ASP A 51 -7.99 -1.41 17.37
C ASP A 51 -8.02 -1.04 15.87
N VAL A 52 -8.10 -2.05 14.99
CA VAL A 52 -7.85 -1.90 13.56
C VAL A 52 -9.13 -1.96 12.75
N THR A 53 -9.29 -0.98 11.86
CA THR A 53 -10.24 -1.01 10.75
C THR A 53 -9.44 -1.08 9.45
N ALA A 54 -9.66 -2.12 8.64
CA ALA A 54 -8.96 -2.35 7.39
C ALA A 54 -9.93 -2.25 6.21
N ILE A 55 -9.53 -1.53 5.16
CA ILE A 55 -10.40 -1.28 4.02
C ILE A 55 -9.64 -1.46 2.70
N ASP A 56 -10.27 -2.20 1.78
CA ASP A 56 -9.78 -2.40 0.41
C ASP A 56 -10.97 -2.55 -0.55
N PRO A 57 -10.93 -2.01 -1.78
CA PRO A 57 -11.99 -2.20 -2.76
C PRO A 57 -12.02 -3.61 -3.33
N ASN A 58 -10.95 -4.40 -3.19
CA ASN A 58 -10.87 -5.77 -3.70
C ASN A 58 -11.51 -6.76 -2.71
N ALA A 59 -12.72 -7.23 -3.04
CA ALA A 59 -13.48 -8.16 -2.20
C ALA A 59 -12.77 -9.52 -2.02
N GLU A 60 -12.03 -9.99 -3.03
CA GLU A 60 -11.27 -11.24 -2.97
C GLU A 60 -10.10 -11.11 -1.99
N ALA A 61 -9.37 -9.98 -2.03
CA ALA A 61 -8.31 -9.70 -1.08
C ALA A 61 -8.82 -9.68 0.36
N ILE A 62 -9.97 -9.02 0.60
CA ILE A 62 -10.61 -8.99 1.93
C ILE A 62 -11.08 -10.39 2.35
N ALA A 63 -11.55 -11.23 1.42
CA ALA A 63 -11.93 -12.61 1.75
C ALA A 63 -10.72 -13.41 2.26
N LEU A 64 -9.60 -13.36 1.55
CA LEU A 64 -8.34 -14.00 1.97
C LEU A 64 -7.79 -13.41 3.29
N ALA A 65 -7.90 -12.10 3.47
CA ALA A 65 -7.48 -11.45 4.71
C ALA A 65 -8.23 -12.00 5.94
N LYS A 66 -9.53 -12.29 5.80
CA LYS A 66 -10.38 -12.82 6.88
C LYS A 66 -10.07 -14.27 7.27
N GLU A 67 -9.35 -15.03 6.44
CA GLU A 67 -8.95 -16.41 6.73
C GLU A 67 -7.69 -16.48 7.60
N LYS A 68 -6.98 -15.35 7.76
CA LYS A 68 -5.73 -15.30 8.50
C LYS A 68 -5.94 -15.37 10.03
N GLU A 69 -4.96 -15.90 10.72
CA GLU A 69 -4.89 -15.84 12.18
C GLU A 69 -4.97 -14.38 12.67
N HIS A 70 -5.71 -14.11 13.75
CA HIS A 70 -6.04 -12.78 14.28
C HIS A 70 -6.99 -11.91 13.42
N ALA A 71 -7.48 -12.38 12.28
CA ALA A 71 -8.39 -11.61 11.45
C ALA A 71 -9.72 -11.27 12.16
N ALA A 72 -10.16 -12.11 13.11
CA ALA A 72 -11.37 -11.87 13.89
C ALA A 72 -11.28 -10.64 14.81
N GLU A 73 -10.07 -10.13 15.09
CA GLU A 73 -9.82 -8.94 15.91
C GLU A 73 -9.91 -7.63 15.10
N ILE A 74 -10.08 -7.72 13.77
CA ILE A 74 -10.02 -6.61 12.83
C ILE A 74 -11.39 -6.35 12.20
N SER A 75 -11.76 -5.07 12.09
CA SER A 75 -12.94 -4.64 11.37
C SER A 75 -12.64 -4.50 9.87
N TRP A 76 -13.00 -5.52 9.08
CA TRP A 76 -12.77 -5.54 7.63
C TRP A 76 -13.90 -4.89 6.85
N MET A 77 -13.58 -4.00 5.91
CA MET A 77 -14.52 -3.29 5.06
C MET A 77 -14.14 -3.45 3.59
N ILE A 78 -15.13 -3.68 2.71
CA ILE A 78 -14.95 -3.58 1.26
C ILE A 78 -15.35 -2.17 0.85
N GLY A 79 -14.43 -1.42 0.25
CA GLY A 79 -14.64 -0.03 -0.16
C GLY A 79 -13.36 0.78 -0.23
N ASP A 80 -13.50 2.07 -0.21
CA ASP A 80 -12.40 3.05 -0.24
C ASP A 80 -12.45 4.03 0.95
N SER A 81 -11.58 5.03 0.96
CA SER A 81 -11.47 6.03 2.01
C SER A 81 -12.76 6.79 2.31
N ALA A 82 -13.67 6.92 1.36
CA ALA A 82 -14.93 7.64 1.52
C ALA A 82 -15.84 6.99 2.58
N THR A 83 -15.71 5.67 2.77
CA THR A 83 -16.51 4.90 3.74
C THR A 83 -16.00 5.02 5.18
N LEU A 84 -14.80 5.57 5.40
CA LEU A 84 -14.25 5.75 6.74
C LEU A 84 -15.10 6.73 7.57
N PRO A 85 -15.42 6.38 8.83
CA PRO A 85 -16.15 7.27 9.73
C PRO A 85 -15.32 8.51 10.10
N SER A 86 -16.02 9.64 10.34
CA SER A 86 -15.37 10.91 10.67
C SER A 86 -14.81 10.92 12.09
N LYS A 87 -13.61 11.49 12.28
CA LYS A 87 -12.97 11.75 13.59
C LYS A 87 -12.89 10.50 14.50
N MET A 88 -12.59 9.36 13.90
CA MET A 88 -12.55 8.08 14.61
C MET A 88 -11.13 7.62 14.92
N PHE A 89 -10.17 7.85 14.01
CA PHE A 89 -8.86 7.22 14.08
C PHE A 89 -7.79 8.14 14.69
N ASP A 90 -6.87 7.52 15.43
CA ASP A 90 -5.66 8.17 15.94
C ASP A 90 -4.56 8.15 14.87
N ALA A 91 -4.57 7.14 13.99
CA ALA A 91 -3.74 7.08 12.80
C ALA A 91 -4.49 6.45 11.62
N VAL A 92 -4.17 6.90 10.42
CA VAL A 92 -4.49 6.24 9.15
C VAL A 92 -3.19 5.89 8.47
N ILE A 93 -3.09 4.67 7.96
CA ILE A 93 -1.92 4.22 7.19
C ILE A 93 -2.33 3.83 5.77
N MET A 94 -1.39 3.97 4.84
CA MET A 94 -1.42 3.37 3.49
C MET A 94 -0.01 2.84 3.18
N THR A 95 0.19 1.55 3.31
CA THR A 95 1.52 0.91 3.12
C THR A 95 1.66 0.23 1.77
N ALA A 96 2.88 -0.15 1.41
CA ALA A 96 3.19 -0.85 0.16
C ALA A 96 2.80 -0.05 -1.11
N ASN A 97 3.06 1.26 -1.09
CA ASN A 97 2.87 2.17 -2.22
C ASN A 97 1.41 2.38 -2.68
N VAL A 98 0.44 2.19 -1.82
CA VAL A 98 -0.99 2.43 -2.13
C VAL A 98 -1.21 3.85 -2.69
N ALA A 99 -0.43 4.84 -2.29
CA ALA A 99 -0.51 6.21 -2.81
C ALA A 99 -0.36 6.30 -4.35
N GLN A 100 0.29 5.32 -4.98
CA GLN A 100 0.52 5.30 -6.43
C GLN A 100 -0.67 4.81 -7.26
N VAL A 101 -1.68 4.18 -6.66
CA VAL A 101 -2.87 3.69 -7.40
C VAL A 101 -3.91 4.79 -7.66
N PHE A 102 -3.78 5.95 -7.03
CA PHE A 102 -4.64 7.11 -7.27
C PHE A 102 -4.17 7.86 -8.50
N LEU A 103 -4.56 7.41 -9.69
CA LEU A 103 -4.01 7.81 -10.98
C LEU A 103 -4.29 9.27 -11.38
N THR A 104 -5.23 9.94 -10.72
CA THR A 104 -5.57 11.34 -10.98
C THR A 104 -5.41 12.20 -9.73
N ASP A 105 -5.11 13.47 -9.90
CA ASP A 105 -5.04 14.42 -8.77
C ASP A 105 -6.37 14.53 -8.05
N LYS A 106 -7.48 14.45 -8.79
CA LYS A 106 -8.82 14.45 -8.20
C LYS A 106 -9.04 13.29 -7.24
N SER A 107 -8.67 12.05 -7.64
CA SER A 107 -8.82 10.88 -6.79
C SER A 107 -7.89 10.94 -5.58
N TRP A 108 -6.66 11.43 -5.77
CA TRP A 108 -5.70 11.63 -4.70
C TRP A 108 -6.18 12.67 -3.68
N GLN A 109 -6.60 13.86 -4.14
CA GLN A 109 -7.14 14.91 -3.27
C GLN A 109 -8.39 14.45 -2.51
N GLN A 110 -9.28 13.70 -3.16
CA GLN A 110 -10.46 13.15 -2.49
C GLN A 110 -10.06 12.19 -1.37
N THR A 111 -9.10 11.29 -1.63
CA THR A 111 -8.57 10.37 -0.61
C THR A 111 -7.94 11.12 0.56
N LEU A 112 -7.15 12.17 0.29
CA LEU A 112 -6.57 13.00 1.34
C LEU A 112 -7.65 13.69 2.21
N ALA A 113 -8.70 14.19 1.59
CA ALA A 113 -9.83 14.82 2.30
C ALA A 113 -10.58 13.81 3.17
N ASP A 114 -10.79 12.58 2.69
CA ASP A 114 -11.45 11.51 3.43
C ASP A 114 -10.60 11.04 4.61
N VAL A 115 -9.30 10.84 4.40
CA VAL A 115 -8.34 10.51 5.45
C VAL A 115 -8.32 11.63 6.51
N TYR A 116 -8.19 12.88 6.07
CA TYR A 116 -8.22 14.03 6.98
C TYR A 116 -9.51 14.07 7.80
N ARG A 117 -10.67 13.88 7.16
CA ARG A 117 -11.99 13.81 7.81
C ARG A 117 -12.05 12.70 8.86
N SER A 118 -11.49 11.54 8.57
CA SER A 118 -11.55 10.34 9.42
C SER A 118 -10.65 10.42 10.66
N LEU A 119 -9.57 11.18 10.59
CA LEU A 119 -8.65 11.39 11.69
C LEU A 119 -9.24 12.29 12.78
N LYS A 120 -8.91 11.99 14.03
CA LYS A 120 -9.09 12.91 15.18
C LYS A 120 -8.12 14.10 15.06
N PRO A 121 -8.42 15.25 15.72
CA PRO A 121 -7.42 16.31 15.85
C PRO A 121 -6.12 15.77 16.49
N GLY A 122 -4.98 16.10 15.89
CA GLY A 122 -3.66 15.56 16.26
C GLY A 122 -3.40 14.14 15.83
N GLY A 123 -4.28 13.53 15.03
CA GLY A 123 -4.08 12.20 14.45
C GLY A 123 -3.06 12.19 13.31
N TYR A 124 -2.53 11.03 13.01
CA TYR A 124 -1.40 10.83 12.10
C TYR A 124 -1.85 10.20 10.78
N PHE A 125 -1.30 10.69 9.67
CA PHE A 125 -1.39 10.01 8.39
C PHE A 125 0.01 9.56 7.96
N LEU A 126 0.18 8.25 7.77
CA LEU A 126 1.45 7.58 7.52
C LEU A 126 1.35 6.76 6.25
N PHE A 127 2.22 7.01 5.27
CA PHE A 127 2.19 6.23 4.02
C PHE A 127 3.54 6.26 3.33
N ASP A 128 3.72 5.37 2.38
CA ASP A 128 4.91 5.33 1.53
C ASP A 128 4.58 5.45 0.05
N THR A 129 5.59 5.85 -0.70
CA THR A 129 5.56 5.90 -2.16
C THR A 129 6.99 5.88 -2.72
N ARG A 130 7.14 5.42 -3.96
CA ARG A 130 8.44 5.45 -4.65
C ARG A 130 8.77 6.85 -5.14
N ASN A 131 10.04 7.21 -5.03
CA ASN A 131 10.55 8.46 -5.60
C ASN A 131 10.66 8.31 -7.13
N PRO A 132 10.00 9.17 -7.93
CA PRO A 132 10.12 9.14 -9.38
C PRO A 132 11.56 9.32 -9.87
N SER A 133 12.40 10.08 -9.16
CA SER A 133 13.81 10.30 -9.53
C SER A 133 14.65 9.03 -9.46
N ALA A 134 14.25 8.04 -8.67
CA ALA A 134 14.92 6.75 -8.59
C ALA A 134 14.60 5.82 -9.76
N LYS A 135 13.59 6.15 -10.58
CA LYS A 135 13.19 5.43 -11.80
C LYS A 135 13.13 3.91 -11.61
N ALA A 136 12.43 3.48 -10.57
CA ALA A 136 12.35 2.05 -10.21
C ALA A 136 11.93 1.15 -11.38
N TRP A 137 11.11 1.67 -12.30
CA TRP A 137 10.66 0.96 -13.51
C TRP A 137 11.82 0.55 -14.44
N GLU A 138 12.91 1.32 -14.53
CA GLU A 138 14.08 0.97 -15.35
C GLU A 138 14.77 -0.31 -14.85
N VAL A 139 14.67 -0.58 -13.53
CA VAL A 139 15.18 -1.83 -12.93
C VAL A 139 14.20 -2.98 -13.15
N TRP A 140 12.89 -2.74 -13.01
CA TRP A 140 11.87 -3.77 -13.21
C TRP A 140 11.88 -4.30 -14.65
N GLU A 141 11.98 -3.40 -15.63
CA GLU A 141 12.00 -3.77 -17.06
C GLU A 141 13.22 -4.62 -17.45
N GLN A 142 14.28 -4.61 -16.65
CA GLN A 142 15.47 -5.44 -16.89
C GLN A 142 15.31 -6.87 -16.36
N ASP A 143 14.42 -7.07 -15.37
CA ASP A 143 14.16 -8.41 -14.84
C ASP A 143 13.10 -9.12 -15.69
N GLN A 144 13.53 -10.12 -16.43
CA GLN A 144 12.71 -10.94 -17.31
C GLN A 144 12.42 -12.32 -16.71
N THR A 145 12.71 -12.51 -15.43
CA THR A 145 12.44 -13.78 -14.74
C THR A 145 11.07 -13.76 -14.06
N PRO A 146 10.30 -14.84 -14.14
CA PRO A 146 9.03 -14.89 -13.42
C PRO A 146 9.25 -15.09 -11.92
N ASP A 147 8.43 -14.46 -11.12
CA ASP A 147 8.26 -14.85 -9.73
C ASP A 147 7.58 -16.21 -9.63
N ARG A 148 7.76 -16.90 -8.49
CA ARG A 148 7.18 -18.22 -8.25
C ARG A 148 6.36 -18.23 -6.98
N ALA A 149 5.24 -18.93 -7.05
CA ALA A 149 4.34 -19.15 -5.92
C ALA A 149 3.74 -20.57 -5.99
N VAL A 150 2.99 -20.91 -4.96
CA VAL A 150 2.22 -22.15 -4.87
C VAL A 150 0.75 -21.78 -4.66
N ASP A 151 -0.14 -22.38 -5.41
CA ASP A 151 -1.56 -22.33 -5.06
C ASP A 151 -1.78 -23.12 -3.77
N GLU A 152 -2.11 -22.45 -2.68
CA GLU A 152 -2.24 -23.09 -1.37
C GLU A 152 -3.44 -24.07 -1.30
N ALA A 153 -4.44 -23.88 -2.15
CA ALA A 153 -5.61 -24.76 -2.18
C ALA A 153 -5.33 -26.08 -2.90
N THR A 154 -4.51 -26.07 -3.96
CA THR A 154 -4.26 -27.24 -4.81
C THR A 154 -2.85 -27.82 -4.63
N GLY A 155 -1.89 -27.03 -4.14
CA GLY A 155 -0.46 -27.36 -4.08
C GLY A 155 0.26 -27.22 -5.43
N ASP A 156 -0.37 -26.65 -6.43
CA ASP A 156 0.20 -26.47 -7.76
C ASP A 156 1.21 -25.33 -7.81
N GLN A 157 2.27 -25.52 -8.63
CA GLN A 157 3.27 -24.49 -8.85
C GLN A 157 2.77 -23.44 -9.84
N LEU A 158 2.96 -22.18 -9.50
CA LEU A 158 2.56 -21.01 -10.27
C LEU A 158 3.79 -20.19 -10.68
N GLU A 159 3.73 -19.57 -11.85
CA GLU A 159 4.66 -18.54 -12.30
C GLU A 159 3.91 -17.23 -12.52
N ILE A 160 4.52 -16.15 -12.06
CA ILE A 160 4.00 -14.78 -12.20
C ILE A 160 4.91 -14.02 -13.17
N TRP A 161 4.39 -13.75 -14.34
CA TRP A 161 5.08 -12.99 -15.39
C TRP A 161 4.62 -11.53 -15.39
N THR A 162 5.58 -10.61 -15.49
CA THR A 162 5.28 -9.18 -15.62
C THR A 162 5.68 -8.69 -17.03
N ALA A 163 4.74 -8.06 -17.71
CA ALA A 163 4.96 -7.41 -19.01
C ALA A 163 4.76 -5.90 -18.86
N TYR A 164 5.73 -5.11 -19.28
CA TYR A 164 5.76 -3.66 -19.11
C TYR A 164 5.34 -2.93 -20.38
N ASP A 165 4.39 -1.98 -20.25
CA ASP A 165 3.87 -1.14 -21.35
C ASP A 165 4.39 0.31 -21.25
N GLY A 166 5.05 0.65 -20.13
CA GLY A 166 5.67 1.95 -19.92
C GLY A 166 4.71 3.07 -19.56
N PHE A 167 5.11 4.32 -19.89
CA PHE A 167 4.37 5.52 -19.55
C PHE A 167 3.46 5.99 -20.69
N VAL A 168 2.19 6.29 -20.36
CA VAL A 168 1.27 7.07 -21.18
C VAL A 168 0.65 8.15 -20.28
N ASP A 169 0.78 9.42 -20.64
CA ASP A 169 0.26 10.58 -19.91
C ASP A 169 0.63 10.59 -18.42
N GLY A 170 1.86 10.21 -18.08
CA GLY A 170 2.38 10.16 -16.71
C GLY A 170 1.97 8.92 -15.90
N VAL A 171 1.16 8.04 -16.46
CA VAL A 171 0.74 6.78 -15.84
C VAL A 171 1.59 5.63 -16.38
N TYR A 172 2.27 4.93 -15.49
CA TYR A 172 3.02 3.72 -15.80
C TYR A 172 2.10 2.51 -15.81
N THR A 173 2.13 1.74 -16.89
CA THR A 173 1.29 0.56 -17.08
C THR A 173 2.14 -0.70 -17.20
N PHE A 174 1.72 -1.76 -16.52
CA PHE A 174 2.25 -3.11 -16.68
C PHE A 174 1.14 -4.14 -16.49
N TYR A 175 1.41 -5.38 -16.87
CA TYR A 175 0.46 -6.50 -16.76
C TYR A 175 1.11 -7.62 -15.97
N GLU A 176 0.40 -8.16 -15.00
CA GLU A 176 0.80 -9.36 -14.27
C GLU A 176 -0.03 -10.54 -14.74
N THR A 177 0.63 -11.65 -15.06
CA THR A 177 -0.01 -12.88 -15.54
C THR A 177 0.42 -14.04 -14.66
N VAL A 178 -0.53 -14.65 -13.95
CA VAL A 178 -0.31 -15.87 -13.18
C VAL A 178 -0.64 -17.07 -14.05
N LYS A 179 0.32 -18.00 -14.17
CA LYS A 179 0.19 -19.22 -14.96
C LYS A 179 0.44 -20.46 -14.10
N HIS A 180 -0.27 -21.50 -14.44
CA HIS A 180 -0.02 -22.83 -13.90
C HIS A 180 1.18 -23.46 -14.61
N VAL A 181 2.24 -23.83 -13.87
CA VAL A 181 3.51 -24.32 -14.44
C VAL A 181 3.35 -25.57 -15.32
N LYS A 182 2.51 -26.54 -14.93
CA LYS A 182 2.37 -27.80 -15.65
C LYS A 182 1.50 -27.71 -16.91
N THR A 183 0.46 -26.90 -16.88
CA THR A 183 -0.54 -26.82 -17.95
C THR A 183 -0.39 -25.62 -18.85
N ASP A 184 0.45 -24.64 -18.47
CA ASP A 184 0.57 -23.31 -19.06
C ASP A 184 -0.76 -22.52 -19.13
N GLU A 185 -1.74 -22.95 -18.33
CA GLU A 185 -3.04 -22.29 -18.20
C GLU A 185 -2.87 -20.94 -17.50
N ILE A 186 -3.45 -19.90 -18.07
CA ILE A 186 -3.53 -18.58 -17.47
C ILE A 186 -4.67 -18.56 -16.46
N LEU A 187 -4.34 -18.39 -15.19
CA LEU A 187 -5.31 -18.28 -14.11
C LEU A 187 -5.78 -16.84 -13.91
N VAL A 188 -4.82 -15.88 -14.01
CA VAL A 188 -5.09 -14.45 -13.83
C VAL A 188 -4.28 -13.66 -14.85
N HIS A 189 -4.87 -12.60 -15.39
CA HIS A 189 -4.19 -11.59 -16.19
C HIS A 189 -4.74 -10.21 -15.81
N GLU A 190 -3.94 -9.42 -15.11
CA GLU A 190 -4.37 -8.12 -14.59
C GLU A 190 -3.53 -6.97 -15.15
N LYS A 191 -4.21 -5.89 -15.51
CA LYS A 191 -3.59 -4.60 -15.83
C LYS A 191 -3.35 -3.83 -14.56
N MET A 192 -2.10 -3.42 -14.36
CA MET A 192 -1.64 -2.61 -13.24
C MET A 192 -1.24 -1.22 -13.74
N GLN A 193 -1.62 -0.20 -12.99
CA GLN A 193 -1.29 1.19 -13.33
C GLN A 193 -0.82 1.94 -12.09
N LEU A 194 0.24 2.72 -12.25
CA LEU A 194 0.84 3.51 -11.17
C LEU A 194 1.10 4.94 -11.66
N ILE A 195 0.97 5.88 -10.73
CA ILE A 195 1.47 7.25 -10.90
C ILE A 195 2.58 7.52 -9.90
N PHE A 196 3.60 8.23 -10.35
CA PHE A 196 4.73 8.62 -9.50
C PHE A 196 4.67 10.12 -9.26
N ARG A 197 4.46 10.51 -8.00
CA ARG A 197 4.48 11.91 -7.56
C ARG A 197 5.77 12.23 -6.84
N THR A 198 6.29 13.42 -7.05
CA THR A 198 7.45 13.93 -6.33
C THR A 198 7.13 14.20 -4.86
N GLU A 199 8.16 14.31 -4.04
CA GLU A 199 8.04 14.72 -2.63
C GLU A 199 7.30 16.06 -2.50
N GLU A 200 7.64 17.04 -3.37
CA GLU A 200 7.06 18.38 -3.38
C GLU A 200 5.56 18.34 -3.72
N GLU A 201 5.14 17.59 -4.77
CA GLU A 201 3.74 17.44 -5.16
C GLU A 201 2.90 16.82 -4.05
N ILE A 202 3.44 15.80 -3.37
CA ILE A 202 2.74 15.15 -2.26
C ILE A 202 2.67 16.06 -1.04
N THR A 203 3.76 16.70 -0.66
CA THR A 203 3.80 17.63 0.47
C THR A 203 2.79 18.76 0.25
N HIS A 204 2.78 19.37 -0.94
CA HIS A 204 1.83 20.41 -1.28
C HIS A 204 0.37 19.92 -1.21
N SER A 205 0.09 18.70 -1.70
CA SER A 205 -1.26 18.15 -1.65
C SER A 205 -1.72 17.84 -0.20
N LEU A 206 -0.82 17.40 0.67
CA LEU A 206 -1.08 17.22 2.10
C LEU A 206 -1.41 18.55 2.80
N GLU A 207 -0.62 19.60 2.54
CA GLU A 207 -0.84 20.94 3.07
C GLU A 207 -2.19 21.51 2.62
N GLN A 208 -2.54 21.36 1.34
CA GLN A 208 -3.83 21.75 0.80
C GLN A 208 -5.01 21.01 1.45
N ALA A 209 -4.83 19.74 1.82
CA ALA A 209 -5.83 18.96 2.54
C ALA A 209 -5.94 19.35 4.03
N GLY A 210 -5.03 20.18 4.54
CA GLY A 210 -5.03 20.70 5.91
C GLY A 210 -4.08 19.99 6.87
N PHE A 211 -3.26 19.04 6.38
CA PHE A 211 -2.24 18.40 7.21
C PHE A 211 -1.12 19.40 7.55
N ALA A 212 -0.63 19.28 8.79
CA ALA A 212 0.50 20.06 9.29
C ALA A 212 1.70 19.16 9.60
N GLN A 213 2.88 19.75 9.81
CA GLN A 213 4.10 19.06 10.24
C GLN A 213 4.43 17.84 9.37
N VAL A 214 4.41 18.02 8.05
CA VAL A 214 4.79 16.96 7.11
C VAL A 214 6.28 16.67 7.25
N GLN A 215 6.60 15.45 7.68
CA GLN A 215 7.96 14.93 7.76
C GLN A 215 8.11 13.80 6.74
N VAL A 216 9.24 13.80 6.01
CA VAL A 216 9.51 12.78 4.99
C VAL A 216 10.81 12.06 5.34
N TYR A 217 10.70 10.74 5.56
CA TYR A 217 11.84 9.86 5.74
C TYR A 217 12.21 9.19 4.42
N GLY A 218 13.50 8.92 4.22
CA GLY A 218 14.01 8.20 3.04
C GLY A 218 14.25 6.73 3.33
N ASP A 219 13.89 5.87 2.36
CA ASP A 219 14.28 4.47 2.29
C ASP A 219 13.99 3.64 3.56
N PHE A 220 12.88 3.95 4.23
CA PHE A 220 12.50 3.30 5.50
C PHE A 220 13.63 3.36 6.54
N ASP A 221 14.24 4.54 6.66
CA ASP A 221 15.23 4.88 7.65
C ASP A 221 14.78 6.13 8.41
N TRP A 222 15.31 6.38 9.60
CA TRP A 222 14.96 7.55 10.42
C TRP A 222 15.64 8.84 9.94
N LYS A 223 16.26 8.82 8.76
CA LYS A 223 16.86 9.98 8.11
C LYS A 223 15.84 10.68 7.22
N ALA A 224 15.95 12.00 7.15
CA ALA A 224 15.18 12.78 6.18
C ALA A 224 15.48 12.30 4.74
N ALA A 225 14.46 12.35 3.88
CA ALA A 225 14.63 12.10 2.46
C ALA A 225 15.68 13.04 1.86
N GLY A 226 16.40 12.56 0.86
CA GLY A 226 17.45 13.29 0.15
C GLY A 226 17.50 12.90 -1.32
N VAL A 227 18.48 13.42 -2.04
CA VAL A 227 18.60 13.28 -3.51
C VAL A 227 18.64 11.80 -3.96
N GLU A 228 19.30 10.94 -3.18
CA GLU A 228 19.47 9.50 -3.52
C GLU A 228 18.35 8.60 -2.97
N THR A 229 17.34 9.19 -2.33
CA THR A 229 16.23 8.43 -1.75
C THR A 229 15.43 7.71 -2.84
N LYS A 230 15.18 6.42 -2.64
CA LYS A 230 14.39 5.59 -3.58
C LYS A 230 12.91 5.52 -3.23
N ALA A 231 12.60 5.57 -1.94
CA ALA A 231 11.23 5.54 -1.43
C ALA A 231 11.05 6.60 -0.35
N PHE A 232 9.94 7.29 -0.39
CA PHE A 232 9.52 8.26 0.62
C PHE A 232 8.57 7.62 1.61
N VAL A 233 8.73 7.95 2.90
CA VAL A 233 7.74 7.66 3.93
C VAL A 233 7.25 8.98 4.51
N PHE A 234 5.99 9.28 4.28
CA PHE A 234 5.34 10.49 4.76
C PHE A 234 4.74 10.27 6.15
N HIS A 235 5.00 11.20 7.03
CA HIS A 235 4.44 11.30 8.37
C HIS A 235 3.86 12.69 8.55
N SER A 236 2.55 12.81 8.54
CA SER A 236 1.84 14.07 8.65
C SER A 236 0.81 14.06 9.79
N ILE A 237 0.51 15.23 10.33
CA ILE A 237 -0.39 15.43 11.48
C ILE A 237 -1.59 16.26 11.05
N LYS A 238 -2.80 15.86 11.46
CA LYS A 238 -4.02 16.64 11.33
C LYS A 238 -4.09 17.77 12.32
#